data_114c6b8fa9952656dc3205f25ad04736
#
_entry.id   114c6b8fa9952656dc3205f25ad04736
#
_cell.length_a   1.000
_cell.length_b   1.000
_cell.length_c   1.000
_cell.angle_alpha   90.00
_cell.angle_beta   90.00
_cell.angle_gamma   90.00
#
_symmetry.space_group_name_H-M   'P 1'
#
loop_
_entity.id
_entity.type
_entity.pdbx_description
1 polymer ?
#
loop_
_entity_poly.entity_id
_entity_poly.type
_entity_poly.pdbx_seq_one_letter_code
_entity_poly.pdbx_strand_id
1 'polypeptide(L)'
;MSNNTTEKKAVVFDLDGTLLYTLEDLKNATNYALKQNGMPERTLDEVRRFVGNGVKLLMERAVPDGADNPKFEKTFSDFKEYYEAHCNDNTAPYDGIMELLKELKLNGIKLAIVSNKLDPAVKELNQLYFKEYMTSAVGEMEEEGIRKKAGA
;
A
#
# COMPACT_ATOMS: atom_id res chain seq x y z
N MET A 1 -11.97 26.25 -27.55
CA MET A 1 -11.81 25.77 -27.27
C MET A 1 -11.21 24.97 -27.15
N SER A 2 -10.99 24.53 -26.86
CA SER A 2 -10.60 23.63 -26.60
C SER A 2 -9.47 23.24 -26.89
N ASN A 3 -8.79 23.42 -26.87
CA ASN A 3 -7.64 23.20 -27.11
C ASN A 3 -6.98 22.29 -26.42
N ASN A 4 -7.25 22.00 -25.39
CA ASN A 4 -6.64 21.10 -24.63
C ASN A 4 -6.82 19.79 -25.06
N THR A 5 -7.53 19.56 -26.05
CA THR A 5 -7.84 18.23 -26.48
C THR A 5 -6.64 17.46 -26.88
N THR A 6 -5.54 18.12 -27.19
CA THR A 6 -4.37 17.34 -27.61
C THR A 6 -3.50 16.95 -26.47
N GLU A 7 -3.77 17.44 -25.28
CA GLU A 7 -2.91 17.09 -24.18
C GLU A 7 -3.25 15.75 -23.65
N LYS A 8 -2.24 14.93 -23.41
CA LYS A 8 -2.44 13.67 -22.73
C LYS A 8 -2.41 13.92 -21.26
N LYS A 9 -3.43 13.47 -20.59
CA LYS A 9 -3.51 13.63 -19.16
C LYS A 9 -3.30 12.29 -18.48
N ALA A 10 -2.68 12.36 -17.35
CA ALA A 10 -2.44 11.16 -16.52
C ALA A 10 -2.69 11.51 -15.08
N VAL A 11 -3.19 10.56 -14.34
CA VAL A 11 -3.40 10.71 -12.90
C VAL A 11 -2.65 9.60 -12.22
N VAL A 12 -1.91 9.94 -11.18
CA VAL A 12 -1.18 8.98 -10.38
C VAL A 12 -1.84 8.92 -9.01
N PHE A 13 -2.21 7.72 -8.59
CA PHE A 13 -2.88 7.51 -7.33
C PHE A 13 -1.99 6.81 -6.35
N ASP A 14 -2.10 7.19 -5.09
CA ASP A 14 -1.62 6.34 -4.00
C ASP A 14 -2.63 5.21 -3.83
N LEU A 15 -2.24 4.16 -3.13
CA LEU A 15 -3.11 3.01 -2.97
C LEU A 15 -3.78 3.00 -1.60
N ASP A 16 -2.97 2.88 -0.53
CA ASP A 16 -3.51 2.77 0.82
C ASP A 16 -4.15 4.08 1.23
N GLY A 17 -5.40 4.03 1.65
CA GLY A 17 -6.09 5.22 2.13
C GLY A 17 -6.59 6.12 1.03
N THR A 18 -6.36 5.76 -0.24
CA THR A 18 -6.83 6.54 -1.37
C THR A 18 -7.75 5.70 -2.23
N LEU A 19 -7.23 4.64 -2.82
CA LEU A 19 -8.04 3.75 -3.64
C LEU A 19 -8.63 2.62 -2.82
N LEU A 20 -7.89 2.12 -1.85
CA LEU A 20 -8.31 0.96 -1.06
C LEU A 20 -8.26 1.27 0.42
N TYR A 21 -9.26 0.77 1.12
CA TYR A 21 -9.24 0.73 2.58
C TYR A 21 -8.45 -0.52 2.96
N THR A 22 -7.24 -0.34 3.46
CA THR A 22 -6.34 -1.45 3.75
C THR A 22 -5.96 -1.52 5.22
N LEU A 23 -6.51 -0.65 6.04
CA LEU A 23 -6.04 -0.48 7.41
C LEU A 23 -6.23 -1.72 8.26
N GLU A 24 -7.35 -2.41 8.07
CA GLU A 24 -7.65 -3.60 8.85
C GLU A 24 -6.60 -4.69 8.61
N ASP A 25 -6.26 -4.92 7.35
CA ASP A 25 -5.28 -5.95 7.03
C ASP A 25 -3.87 -5.54 7.46
N LEU A 26 -3.55 -4.25 7.40
CA LEU A 26 -2.27 -3.78 7.91
C LEU A 26 -2.20 -3.96 9.42
N LYS A 27 -3.30 -3.67 10.14
CA LYS A 27 -3.33 -3.88 11.58
C LYS A 27 -3.16 -5.35 11.92
N ASN A 28 -3.86 -6.21 11.19
CA ASN A 28 -3.79 -7.63 11.49
C ASN A 28 -2.40 -8.19 11.26
N ALA A 29 -1.74 -7.76 10.19
CA ALA A 29 -0.38 -8.23 9.92
C ALA A 29 0.61 -7.68 10.94
N THR A 30 0.44 -6.42 11.32
CA THR A 30 1.28 -5.82 12.35
C THR A 30 1.17 -6.62 13.64
N ASN A 31 -0.07 -6.89 14.05
CA ASN A 31 -0.28 -7.57 15.33
C ASN A 31 0.13 -9.03 15.28
N TYR A 32 -0.02 -9.68 14.13
CA TYR A 32 0.52 -11.02 13.99
C TYR A 32 2.02 -11.03 14.26
N ALA A 33 2.74 -10.10 13.62
CA ALA A 33 4.19 -10.06 13.78
C ALA A 33 4.60 -9.72 15.20
N LEU A 34 3.89 -8.77 15.82
CA LEU A 34 4.19 -8.41 17.20
C LEU A 34 3.98 -9.59 18.13
N LYS A 35 2.86 -10.29 17.98
CA LYS A 35 2.57 -11.44 18.84
C LYS A 35 3.59 -12.56 18.66
N GLN A 36 4.02 -12.81 17.43
CA GLN A 36 5.00 -13.84 17.15
C GLN A 36 6.31 -13.57 17.87
N ASN A 37 6.59 -12.33 18.19
CA ASN A 37 7.85 -11.94 18.79
C ASN A 37 7.69 -11.44 20.23
N GLY A 38 6.55 -11.75 20.85
CA GLY A 38 6.35 -11.45 22.27
C GLY A 38 6.13 -10.00 22.60
N MET A 39 5.66 -9.22 21.65
CA MET A 39 5.47 -7.78 21.81
C MET A 39 3.98 -7.44 21.92
N PRO A 40 3.64 -6.32 22.58
CA PRO A 40 2.24 -5.94 22.73
C PRO A 40 1.62 -5.56 21.39
N GLU A 41 0.34 -5.89 21.24
CA GLU A 41 -0.38 -5.53 20.02
C GLU A 41 -0.70 -4.05 19.98
N ARG A 42 -0.99 -3.55 18.79
CA ARG A 42 -1.37 -2.16 18.59
C ARG A 42 -2.83 -2.08 18.21
N THR A 43 -3.48 -0.98 18.59
CA THR A 43 -4.88 -0.77 18.24
C THR A 43 -4.99 -0.25 16.81
N LEU A 44 -6.21 -0.30 16.28
CA LEU A 44 -6.47 0.22 14.94
C LEU A 44 -6.11 1.70 14.86
N ASP A 45 -6.45 2.48 15.88
CA ASP A 45 -6.10 3.90 15.90
C ASP A 45 -4.61 4.12 15.88
N GLU A 46 -3.86 3.31 16.62
CA GLU A 46 -2.41 3.43 16.60
C GLU A 46 -1.86 3.12 15.23
N VAL A 47 -2.32 2.02 14.62
CA VAL A 47 -1.83 1.67 13.29
C VAL A 47 -2.21 2.75 12.27
N ARG A 48 -3.40 3.33 12.42
CA ARG A 48 -3.80 4.43 11.53
C ARG A 48 -2.79 5.57 11.57
N ARG A 49 -2.27 5.87 12.74
CA ARG A 49 -1.29 6.95 12.88
C ARG A 49 0.09 6.55 12.37
N PHE A 50 0.37 5.25 12.31
CA PHE A 50 1.69 4.78 11.90
C PHE A 50 1.84 4.66 10.38
N VAL A 51 0.73 4.52 9.64
CA VAL A 51 0.79 4.24 8.21
C VAL A 51 1.01 5.51 7.40
N GLY A 52 1.36 5.32 6.13
CA GLY A 52 1.47 6.44 5.19
C GLY A 52 2.87 6.68 4.66
N ASN A 53 3.89 6.08 5.27
CA ASN A 53 5.27 6.32 4.85
C ASN A 53 6.00 5.01 4.57
N GLY A 54 5.26 3.97 4.20
CA GLY A 54 5.85 2.69 3.89
C GLY A 54 5.82 1.74 5.08
N VAL A 55 5.96 0.45 4.79
CA VAL A 55 5.77 -0.55 5.81
C VAL A 55 6.94 -0.63 6.79
N LYS A 56 8.14 -0.24 6.36
CA LYS A 56 9.25 -0.26 7.30
C LYS A 56 9.03 0.74 8.42
N LEU A 57 8.59 1.96 8.08
CA LEU A 57 8.30 2.96 9.11
C LEU A 57 7.10 2.55 9.95
N LEU A 58 6.11 1.91 9.34
CA LEU A 58 5.01 1.37 10.12
C LEU A 58 5.54 0.45 11.22
N MET A 59 6.42 -0.47 10.86
CA MET A 59 6.92 -1.41 11.84
C MET A 59 7.89 -0.75 12.84
N GLU A 60 8.67 0.23 12.40
CA GLU A 60 9.52 0.96 13.34
C GLU A 60 8.70 1.67 14.40
N ARG A 61 7.51 2.15 14.01
CA ARG A 61 6.64 2.85 14.96
C ARG A 61 5.86 1.86 15.83
N ALA A 62 5.60 0.68 15.32
CA ALA A 62 4.82 -0.32 16.04
C ALA A 62 5.64 -1.14 17.03
N VAL A 63 6.90 -1.41 16.71
CA VAL A 63 7.77 -2.25 17.53
C VAL A 63 8.34 -1.41 18.67
N PRO A 64 8.30 -1.91 19.92
CA PRO A 64 8.93 -1.19 21.03
C PRO A 64 10.41 -0.96 20.71
N ASP A 65 10.88 0.26 20.93
CA ASP A 65 12.25 0.70 20.64
C ASP A 65 12.55 0.72 19.13
N GLY A 66 11.57 0.46 18.30
CA GLY A 66 11.70 0.60 16.86
C GLY A 66 12.83 -0.24 16.28
N ALA A 67 13.61 0.36 15.40
CA ALA A 67 14.69 -0.35 14.73
C ALA A 67 15.81 -0.76 15.67
N ASP A 68 15.85 -0.21 16.87
CA ASP A 68 16.88 -0.59 17.85
C ASP A 68 16.53 -1.87 18.60
N ASN A 69 15.31 -2.36 18.45
CA ASN A 69 14.91 -3.61 19.09
C ASN A 69 15.67 -4.75 18.42
N PRO A 70 16.33 -5.61 19.19
CA PRO A 70 17.09 -6.73 18.58
C PRO A 70 16.21 -7.66 17.75
N LYS A 71 14.91 -7.67 17.99
CA LYS A 71 13.99 -8.53 17.24
C LYS A 71 13.32 -7.79 16.10
N PHE A 72 13.74 -6.56 15.80
CA PHE A 72 13.05 -5.76 14.79
C PHE A 72 13.08 -6.46 13.43
N GLU A 73 14.24 -6.95 13.00
CA GLU A 73 14.35 -7.54 11.68
C GLU A 73 13.45 -8.77 11.53
N LYS A 74 13.41 -9.59 12.58
CA LYS A 74 12.57 -10.77 12.52
C LYS A 74 11.09 -10.38 12.53
N THR A 75 10.74 -9.39 13.35
CA THR A 75 9.35 -8.93 13.41
C THR A 75 8.92 -8.34 12.07
N PHE A 76 9.78 -7.57 11.44
CA PHE A 76 9.48 -6.99 10.13
C PHE A 76 9.35 -8.09 9.09
N SER A 77 10.22 -9.10 9.13
CA SER A 77 10.13 -10.23 8.22
C SER A 77 8.80 -10.98 8.39
N ASP A 78 8.40 -11.20 9.65
CA ASP A 78 7.14 -11.88 9.92
C ASP A 78 5.95 -11.06 9.39
N PHE A 79 6.03 -9.73 9.53
CA PHE A 79 5.00 -8.85 9.00
C PHE A 79 4.90 -9.00 7.49
N LYS A 80 6.02 -8.94 6.79
CA LYS A 80 6.01 -8.97 5.33
C LYS A 80 5.44 -10.29 4.81
N GLU A 81 5.86 -11.36 5.42
CA GLU A 81 5.40 -12.68 4.99
C GLU A 81 3.90 -12.84 5.21
N TYR A 82 3.43 -12.43 6.39
CA TYR A 82 2.02 -12.55 6.68
C TYR A 82 1.18 -11.61 5.79
N TYR A 83 1.63 -10.37 5.64
CA TYR A 83 0.86 -9.40 4.89
C TYR A 83 0.77 -9.81 3.41
N GLU A 84 1.82 -10.36 2.87
CA GLU A 84 1.79 -10.80 1.48
C GLU A 84 0.70 -11.85 1.26
N ALA A 85 0.52 -12.72 2.23
CA ALA A 85 -0.49 -13.78 2.12
C ALA A 85 -1.90 -13.29 2.46
N HIS A 86 -2.04 -12.20 3.22
CA HIS A 86 -3.33 -11.76 3.75
C HIS A 86 -3.69 -10.33 3.41
N CYS A 87 -3.09 -9.77 2.39
CA CYS A 87 -3.28 -8.34 2.10
C CYS A 87 -4.67 -8.01 1.57
N ASN A 88 -5.48 -9.00 1.30
CA ASN A 88 -6.82 -8.78 0.78
C ASN A 88 -7.89 -9.48 1.61
N ASP A 89 -7.63 -9.77 2.86
CA ASP A 89 -8.63 -10.43 3.70
C ASP A 89 -9.79 -9.48 4.03
N ASN A 90 -9.50 -8.22 4.30
CA ASN A 90 -10.50 -7.22 4.69
C ASN A 90 -10.36 -5.93 3.89
N THR A 91 -9.73 -6.00 2.74
CA THR A 91 -9.44 -4.82 1.93
C THR A 91 -10.52 -4.63 0.87
N ALA A 92 -10.86 -3.41 0.57
CA ALA A 92 -11.86 -3.12 -0.45
C ALA A 92 -11.67 -1.69 -0.95
N PRO A 93 -12.09 -1.42 -2.20
CA PRO A 93 -12.07 -0.05 -2.69
C PRO A 93 -13.04 0.83 -1.89
N TYR A 94 -12.66 2.09 -1.73
CA TYR A 94 -13.60 3.04 -1.13
C TYR A 94 -14.79 3.25 -2.06
N ASP A 95 -15.91 3.65 -1.48
CA ASP A 95 -17.11 3.93 -2.26
C ASP A 95 -16.82 4.97 -3.33
N GLY A 96 -17.30 4.73 -4.53
CA GLY A 96 -17.13 5.67 -5.64
C GLY A 96 -15.84 5.54 -6.41
N ILE A 97 -14.87 4.76 -5.89
CA ILE A 97 -13.58 4.65 -6.55
C ILE A 97 -13.70 3.95 -7.90
N MET A 98 -14.41 2.83 -7.95
CA MET A 98 -14.51 2.11 -9.21
C MET A 98 -15.20 2.94 -10.27
N GLU A 99 -16.23 3.68 -9.89
CA GLU A 99 -16.91 4.57 -10.82
C GLU A 99 -16.01 5.68 -11.29
N LEU A 100 -15.21 6.24 -10.39
CA LEU A 100 -14.29 7.30 -10.76
C LEU A 100 -13.25 6.81 -11.77
N LEU A 101 -12.67 5.65 -11.52
CA LEU A 101 -11.66 5.12 -12.43
C LEU A 101 -12.23 4.84 -13.80
N LYS A 102 -13.45 4.30 -13.84
CA LYS A 102 -14.10 4.03 -15.09
C LYS A 102 -14.34 5.31 -15.86
N GLU A 103 -14.81 6.35 -15.17
CA GLU A 103 -15.07 7.63 -15.80
C GLU A 103 -13.79 8.24 -16.33
N LEU A 104 -12.70 8.21 -15.57
CA LEU A 104 -11.45 8.77 -16.02
C LEU A 104 -10.92 8.03 -17.25
N LYS A 105 -11.03 6.72 -17.25
CA LYS A 105 -10.57 5.95 -18.38
C LYS A 105 -11.39 6.24 -19.62
N LEU A 106 -12.71 6.37 -19.47
CA LEU A 106 -13.57 6.69 -20.58
C LEU A 106 -13.24 8.04 -21.19
N ASN A 107 -12.67 8.94 -20.39
CA ASN A 107 -12.27 10.25 -20.90
C ASN A 107 -10.82 10.27 -21.38
N GLY A 108 -10.23 9.11 -21.61
CA GLY A 108 -8.91 9.03 -22.21
C GLY A 108 -7.77 9.35 -21.26
N ILE A 109 -8.00 9.38 -19.96
CA ILE A 109 -6.97 9.72 -19.00
C ILE A 109 -6.24 8.45 -18.61
N LYS A 110 -4.92 8.48 -18.63
CA LYS A 110 -4.11 7.34 -18.22
C LYS A 110 -3.97 7.32 -16.72
N LEU A 111 -4.03 6.14 -16.14
CA LEU A 111 -4.03 6.01 -14.69
C LEU A 111 -2.89 5.12 -14.25
N ALA A 112 -2.27 5.46 -13.13
CA ALA A 112 -1.18 4.69 -12.57
C ALA A 112 -1.26 4.69 -11.06
N ILE A 113 -0.73 3.65 -10.45
CA ILE A 113 -0.61 3.57 -9.00
C ILE A 113 0.86 3.64 -8.64
N VAL A 114 1.19 4.52 -7.69
CA VAL A 114 2.53 4.62 -7.13
C VAL A 114 2.38 4.62 -5.63
N SER A 115 2.97 3.65 -4.97
CA SER A 115 2.70 3.44 -3.55
C SER A 115 3.99 3.13 -2.79
N ASN A 116 4.01 3.47 -1.52
CA ASN A 116 5.11 3.08 -0.63
C ASN A 116 4.92 1.67 -0.07
N LYS A 117 3.81 1.01 -0.43
CA LYS A 117 3.58 -0.37 -0.07
C LYS A 117 4.57 -1.25 -0.85
N LEU A 118 4.89 -2.42 -0.33
CA LEU A 118 5.79 -3.34 -1.01
C LEU A 118 5.23 -3.70 -2.37
N ASP A 119 6.12 -3.75 -3.36
CA ASP A 119 5.70 -3.94 -4.74
C ASP A 119 4.89 -5.22 -4.98
N PRO A 120 5.23 -6.36 -4.40
CA PRO A 120 4.39 -7.55 -4.64
C PRO A 120 2.96 -7.38 -4.18
N ALA A 121 2.73 -6.68 -3.07
CA ALA A 121 1.37 -6.43 -2.60
C ALA A 121 0.64 -5.46 -3.53
N VAL A 122 1.34 -4.44 -4.04
CA VAL A 122 0.74 -3.52 -4.99
C VAL A 122 0.31 -4.27 -6.24
N LYS A 123 1.18 -5.14 -6.75
CA LYS A 123 0.87 -5.90 -7.94
C LYS A 123 -0.33 -6.80 -7.74
N GLU A 124 -0.40 -7.44 -6.59
CA GLU A 124 -1.51 -8.34 -6.31
C GLU A 124 -2.82 -7.58 -6.19
N LEU A 125 -2.83 -6.47 -5.47
CA LEU A 125 -4.05 -5.70 -5.29
C LEU A 125 -4.49 -5.04 -6.59
N ASN A 126 -3.54 -4.61 -7.41
CA ASN A 126 -3.87 -4.07 -8.72
C ASN A 126 -4.50 -5.16 -9.59
N GLN A 127 -3.96 -6.35 -9.56
CA GLN A 127 -4.49 -7.47 -10.34
C GLN A 127 -5.93 -7.78 -9.93
N LEU A 128 -6.20 -7.70 -8.63
CA LEU A 128 -7.54 -8.03 -8.13
C LEU A 128 -8.57 -6.95 -8.42
N TYR A 129 -8.19 -5.68 -8.38
CA TYR A 129 -9.17 -4.60 -8.41
C TYR A 129 -9.08 -3.66 -9.59
N PHE A 130 -7.86 -3.35 -10.07
CA PHE A 130 -7.69 -2.19 -10.94
C PHE A 130 -7.01 -2.50 -12.25
N LYS A 131 -6.76 -3.76 -12.53
CA LYS A 131 -5.98 -4.16 -13.68
C LYS A 131 -6.51 -3.56 -14.98
N GLU A 132 -7.82 -3.45 -15.11
CA GLU A 132 -8.42 -2.95 -16.35
C GLU A 132 -8.23 -1.45 -16.52
N TYR A 133 -7.93 -0.74 -15.45
CA TYR A 133 -7.89 0.72 -15.49
C TYR A 133 -6.48 1.29 -15.47
N MET A 134 -5.52 0.55 -14.93
CA MET A 134 -4.19 1.09 -14.69
C MET A 134 -3.22 0.72 -15.80
N THR A 135 -2.44 1.71 -16.25
CA THR A 135 -1.35 1.42 -17.16
C THR A 135 -0.13 0.90 -16.43
N SER A 136 0.03 1.27 -15.17
CA SER A 136 1.12 0.72 -14.36
C SER A 136 0.75 0.80 -12.89
N ALA A 137 1.37 -0.04 -12.10
CA ALA A 137 1.18 -0.06 -10.65
C ALA A 137 2.48 -0.53 -10.05
N VAL A 138 3.13 0.34 -9.26
CA VAL A 138 4.42 0.01 -8.69
C VAL A 138 4.46 0.38 -7.22
N GLY A 139 5.24 -0.38 -6.47
CA GLY A 139 5.43 -0.14 -5.06
C GLY A 139 6.91 -0.04 -4.73
N GLU A 140 7.21 -0.23 -3.46
CA GLU A 140 8.57 -0.14 -2.99
C GLU A 140 9.31 -1.44 -3.26
N MET A 141 10.48 -1.34 -3.87
CA MET A 141 11.33 -2.51 -4.12
C MET A 141 12.22 -2.70 -2.92
N GLU A 142 12.20 -3.91 -2.40
CA GLU A 142 12.92 -4.19 -1.20
C GLU A 142 14.38 -4.50 -1.42
N GLU A 143 14.68 -5.14 -2.53
CA GLU A 143 16.01 -5.48 -2.84
C GLU A 143 16.88 -4.30 -2.84
N GLU A 144 17.97 -4.26 -2.20
CA GLU A 144 18.92 -3.16 -2.15
C GLU A 144 18.45 -2.01 -1.30
N GLY A 145 17.33 -2.15 -0.62
CA GLY A 145 16.86 -1.10 0.26
C GLY A 145 16.53 0.21 -0.43
N ILE A 146 16.31 0.17 -1.72
CA ILE A 146 16.02 1.37 -2.48
C ILE A 146 14.53 1.49 -2.72
N ARG A 147 14.01 2.65 -2.41
CA ARG A 147 12.62 2.91 -2.66
C ARG A 147 12.46 3.34 -4.11
N LYS A 148 11.72 2.59 -4.88
CA LYS A 148 11.53 2.90 -6.28
C LYS A 148 10.07 3.13 -6.56
N LYS A 149 9.79 4.26 -7.18
CA LYS A 149 8.45 4.58 -7.61
C LYS A 149 8.46 4.84 -9.09
N ALA A 150 7.30 4.75 -9.71
CA ALA A 150 7.20 4.99 -11.13
C ALA A 150 7.71 6.40 -11.42
N GLY A 151 8.55 6.54 -12.39
CA GLY A 151 9.08 7.83 -12.75
C GLY A 151 10.22 8.30 -11.88
N ALA A 152 10.61 7.52 -10.92
CA ALA A 152 11.72 7.92 -10.07
C ALA A 152 13.03 7.50 -10.67
#